data_74acbbc4c433a8e5b55c504d0a1b0878
#
_entry.id   74acbbc4c433a8e5b55c504d0a1b0878
#
_cell.length_a   1.000
_cell.length_b   1.000
_cell.length_c   1.000
_cell.angle_alpha   90.00
_cell.angle_beta   90.00
_cell.angle_gamma   90.00
#
_symmetry.space_group_name_H-M   'P 1'
#
loop_
_entity.id
_entity.type
_entity.pdbx_description
1 polymer ?
#
loop_
_entity_poly.entity_id
_entity_poly.type
_entity_poly.pdbx_seq_one_letter_code
_entity_poly.pdbx_strand_id
1 'polypeptide(L)'
;MTTTEPIAGGDVAGGAPESAVGIPVPAGVAPDRADVSPGPASEGAASPVTTASPATAESPATASSAAEARGAEPRAAKAPVRSARRRAREFAMQGLYQWLVSREDAGAIEAHLRESPGFDRCDRAHFRELLHGALGAVDELHAAIAPHLDRRVDELSPVEHATLLVGTFEMARHPEIPYRVVINEAVELAKAFGG
;
A
#
# COMPACT_ATOMS: atom_id res chain seq x y z
N MET A 1 19.20 -62.33 -40.93
CA MET A 1 18.36 -63.00 -39.95
C MET A 1 18.55 -62.36 -38.62
N THR A 2 17.78 -61.35 -38.32
CA THR A 2 17.64 -60.80 -36.96
C THR A 2 16.30 -60.06 -36.86
N THR A 3 15.45 -60.64 -36.10
CA THR A 3 14.05 -60.33 -35.85
C THR A 3 13.97 -59.10 -34.92
N THR A 4 13.29 -58.06 -35.31
CA THR A 4 12.99 -56.89 -34.49
C THR A 4 11.57 -57.06 -33.94
N GLU A 5 11.44 -57.15 -32.66
CA GLU A 5 10.16 -57.13 -31.93
C GLU A 5 9.79 -55.68 -31.53
N PRO A 6 8.52 -55.30 -31.58
CA PRO A 6 8.03 -53.99 -31.15
C PRO A 6 7.65 -54.04 -29.67
N ILE A 7 8.11 -53.01 -28.91
CA ILE A 7 7.73 -52.81 -27.52
C ILE A 7 6.44 -51.99 -27.47
N ALA A 8 5.49 -52.52 -26.73
CA ALA A 8 4.14 -52.01 -26.51
C ALA A 8 4.12 -50.71 -25.69
N GLY A 9 3.12 -49.90 -25.98
CA GLY A 9 2.81 -48.62 -25.35
C GLY A 9 2.50 -48.71 -23.86
N GLY A 10 3.01 -47.72 -23.15
CA GLY A 10 2.64 -47.39 -21.77
C GLY A 10 1.69 -46.19 -21.77
N ASP A 11 0.45 -46.53 -21.48
CA ASP A 11 -0.62 -45.58 -21.16
C ASP A 11 -0.26 -44.88 -19.83
N VAL A 12 -0.04 -43.58 -19.81
CA VAL A 12 0.11 -42.78 -18.59
C VAL A 12 -1.11 -41.89 -18.45
N ALA A 13 -2.04 -42.40 -17.66
CA ALA A 13 -3.24 -41.70 -17.22
C ALA A 13 -2.87 -40.35 -16.57
N GLY A 14 -3.54 -39.29 -17.07
CA GLY A 14 -3.47 -37.96 -16.55
C GLY A 14 -4.02 -37.87 -15.12
N GLY A 15 -3.19 -37.41 -14.21
CA GLY A 15 -3.59 -36.91 -12.90
C GLY A 15 -3.75 -35.40 -12.95
N ALA A 16 -4.98 -34.93 -12.96
CA ALA A 16 -5.27 -33.53 -12.73
C ALA A 16 -4.98 -33.16 -11.27
N PRO A 17 -4.35 -32.03 -10.96
CA PRO A 17 -4.32 -31.54 -9.61
C PRO A 17 -5.61 -30.74 -9.33
N GLU A 18 -6.54 -31.41 -8.67
CA GLU A 18 -7.65 -30.79 -7.98
C GLU A 18 -7.13 -30.21 -6.67
N SER A 19 -7.05 -28.88 -6.56
CA SER A 19 -7.02 -28.16 -5.29
C SER A 19 -7.40 -26.71 -5.54
N ALA A 20 -8.66 -26.46 -5.83
CA ALA A 20 -9.25 -25.15 -5.63
C ALA A 20 -9.52 -24.98 -4.12
N VAL A 21 -8.60 -24.32 -3.41
CA VAL A 21 -8.87 -23.78 -2.09
C VAL A 21 -9.73 -22.52 -2.29
N GLY A 22 -11.05 -22.72 -2.19
CA GLY A 22 -12.01 -21.64 -2.24
C GLY A 22 -11.79 -20.71 -1.04
N ILE A 23 -11.55 -19.45 -1.31
CA ILE A 23 -11.59 -18.38 -0.31
C ILE A 23 -13.08 -18.20 0.06
N PRO A 24 -13.46 -18.28 1.36
CA PRO A 24 -14.83 -18.02 1.74
C PRO A 24 -15.16 -16.54 1.53
N VAL A 25 -16.00 -16.26 0.56
CA VAL A 25 -16.61 -14.95 0.38
C VAL A 25 -17.65 -14.78 1.48
N PRO A 26 -17.54 -13.79 2.37
CA PRO A 26 -18.61 -13.53 3.32
C PRO A 26 -19.85 -13.07 2.57
N ALA A 27 -20.91 -13.86 2.68
CA ALA A 27 -22.21 -13.57 2.10
C ALA A 27 -22.82 -12.30 2.75
N GLY A 28 -23.20 -11.36 1.89
CA GLY A 28 -24.34 -10.48 2.08
C GLY A 28 -24.31 -9.51 3.25
N VAL A 29 -23.78 -8.31 3.03
CA VAL A 29 -24.30 -7.12 3.72
C VAL A 29 -25.12 -6.35 2.70
N ALA A 30 -26.43 -6.45 2.83
CA ALA A 30 -27.39 -5.63 2.09
C ALA A 30 -27.19 -4.14 2.46
N PRO A 31 -27.31 -3.21 1.52
CA PRO A 31 -27.28 -1.79 1.84
C PRO A 31 -28.61 -1.41 2.51
N ASP A 32 -28.53 -1.07 3.78
CA ASP A 32 -29.62 -0.42 4.51
C ASP A 32 -29.78 1.00 3.93
N ARG A 33 -30.90 1.19 3.25
CA ARG A 33 -31.34 2.49 2.78
C ARG A 33 -31.90 3.26 3.97
N ALA A 34 -31.09 4.05 4.62
CA ALA A 34 -31.58 5.06 5.55
C ALA A 34 -31.99 6.31 4.77
N ASP A 35 -33.30 6.47 4.77
CA ASP A 35 -34.09 7.66 4.57
C ASP A 35 -33.42 8.94 5.11
N VAL A 36 -33.11 9.88 4.22
CA VAL A 36 -32.67 11.23 4.57
C VAL A 36 -33.80 12.18 4.26
N SER A 37 -34.62 12.44 5.27
CA SER A 37 -35.52 13.58 5.26
C SER A 37 -34.79 14.89 5.51
N PRO A 38 -35.09 15.96 4.77
CA PRO A 38 -34.51 17.29 5.01
C PRO A 38 -35.33 18.05 6.06
N GLY A 39 -34.70 18.47 7.11
CA GLY A 39 -35.25 19.40 8.10
C GLY A 39 -34.68 20.83 7.92
N PRO A 40 -35.40 21.86 8.35
CA PRO A 40 -35.34 23.19 7.76
C PRO A 40 -34.30 24.15 8.37
N ALA A 41 -34.04 25.19 7.58
CA ALA A 41 -33.23 26.36 7.89
C ALA A 41 -33.68 27.10 9.15
N SER A 42 -32.76 27.65 9.90
CA SER A 42 -33.01 28.74 10.83
C SER A 42 -31.82 29.75 10.76
N GLU A 43 -32.22 30.92 10.36
CA GLU A 43 -31.48 32.20 10.35
C GLU A 43 -31.19 32.68 11.78
N GLY A 44 -30.20 33.57 11.88
CA GLY A 44 -30.08 34.48 13.02
C GLY A 44 -28.60 34.76 13.38
N ALA A 45 -28.02 35.76 12.79
CA ALA A 45 -27.86 37.14 13.19
C ALA A 45 -26.73 37.44 14.20
N ALA A 46 -25.88 38.33 13.72
CA ALA A 46 -25.24 39.47 14.42
C ALA A 46 -23.94 39.24 15.20
N SER A 47 -22.91 39.85 14.65
CA SER A 47 -21.73 40.43 15.32
C SER A 47 -22.14 41.53 16.34
N PRO A 48 -21.27 41.98 17.29
CA PRO A 48 -20.27 42.96 16.95
C PRO A 48 -18.92 42.90 17.69
N VAL A 49 -17.88 43.34 16.99
CA VAL A 49 -16.78 44.29 17.27
C VAL A 49 -16.59 44.75 18.73
N THR A 50 -15.33 44.70 19.23
CA THR A 50 -14.63 45.82 19.94
C THR A 50 -13.20 45.37 20.29
N THR A 51 -12.24 45.96 19.59
CA THR A 51 -11.15 46.85 19.97
C THR A 51 -10.52 46.66 21.36
N ALA A 52 -9.23 46.42 21.44
CA ALA A 52 -8.20 47.30 22.01
C ALA A 52 -6.87 46.59 22.20
N SER A 53 -5.85 47.07 21.53
CA SER A 53 -4.46 47.10 21.98
C SER A 53 -4.28 48.37 22.83
N PRO A 54 -3.27 48.55 23.71
CA PRO A 54 -1.87 48.55 23.36
C PRO A 54 -0.84 48.24 24.48
N ALA A 55 0.40 48.12 24.03
CA ALA A 55 1.67 48.68 24.58
C ALA A 55 2.41 47.91 25.70
N THR A 56 3.62 47.55 25.44
CA THR A 56 4.92 48.23 25.67
C THR A 56 5.79 47.67 26.79
N ALA A 57 7.03 47.41 26.40
CA ALA A 57 8.32 47.47 27.16
C ALA A 57 8.58 46.24 28.09
N GLU A 58 9.76 45.69 28.27
CA GLU A 58 11.16 46.08 28.09
C GLU A 58 12.02 44.84 28.24
N SER A 59 13.10 44.76 27.51
CA SER A 59 14.26 43.92 27.83
C SER A 59 15.05 44.56 28.96
N PRO A 60 15.81 43.78 29.76
CA PRO A 60 17.25 43.77 29.51
C PRO A 60 17.98 42.42 29.66
N ALA A 61 18.88 42.28 28.83
CA ALA A 61 20.23 41.73 28.73
C ALA A 61 20.89 41.05 29.96
N THR A 62 21.78 40.11 29.52
CA THR A 62 23.02 39.62 30.09
C THR A 62 22.97 38.45 31.07
N ALA A 63 23.52 37.31 30.70
CA ALA A 63 24.89 36.89 31.00
C ALA A 63 25.20 35.48 30.49
N SER A 64 26.22 35.44 29.70
CA SER A 64 27.21 34.39 29.47
C SER A 64 27.27 33.28 30.54
N SER A 65 27.14 31.99 30.07
CA SER A 65 27.97 30.91 30.62
C SER A 65 28.18 29.88 29.54
N ALA A 66 29.37 29.83 29.03
CA ALA A 66 29.92 28.75 28.24
C ALA A 66 30.08 27.50 29.13
N ALA A 67 29.43 26.42 28.80
CA ALA A 67 29.77 25.09 29.32
C ALA A 67 29.60 24.08 28.21
N GLU A 68 30.70 23.66 27.65
CA GLU A 68 31.06 22.36 27.06
C GLU A 68 29.90 21.48 26.58
N ALA A 69 29.58 21.62 25.30
CA ALA A 69 28.84 20.62 24.53
C ALA A 69 29.79 19.46 24.20
N ARG A 70 29.78 18.42 25.02
CA ARG A 70 30.26 17.11 24.62
C ARG A 70 29.38 16.60 23.51
N GLY A 71 30.02 16.25 22.38
CA GLY A 71 29.41 15.72 21.21
C GLY A 71 28.47 14.53 21.50
N ALA A 72 27.21 14.78 21.43
CA ALA A 72 26.20 13.76 21.20
C ALA A 72 26.06 13.66 19.69
N GLU A 73 26.63 12.63 19.10
CA GLU A 73 26.28 12.23 17.76
C GLU A 73 24.75 12.11 17.69
N PRO A 74 24.09 12.65 16.66
CA PRO A 74 22.65 12.50 16.50
C PRO A 74 22.37 11.02 16.24
N ARG A 75 22.00 10.29 17.30
CA ARG A 75 21.46 8.96 17.22
C ARG A 75 20.27 9.07 16.28
N ALA A 76 20.44 8.60 15.04
CA ALA A 76 19.42 8.66 14.01
C ALA A 76 18.12 8.11 14.61
N ALA A 77 17.20 9.00 14.89
CA ALA A 77 15.91 8.67 15.49
C ALA A 77 15.22 7.68 14.51
N LYS A 78 15.02 6.45 14.98
CA LYS A 78 14.33 5.41 14.23
C LYS A 78 12.99 6.00 13.83
N ALA A 79 12.76 6.15 12.51
CA ALA A 79 11.53 6.72 11.99
C ALA A 79 10.32 5.99 12.61
N PRO A 80 9.25 6.69 12.99
CA PRO A 80 8.10 6.05 13.62
C PRO A 80 7.56 4.93 12.72
N VAL A 81 7.19 3.81 13.33
CA VAL A 81 6.79 2.56 12.63
C VAL A 81 5.73 2.81 11.54
N ARG A 82 4.81 3.75 11.76
CA ARG A 82 3.81 4.15 10.75
C ARG A 82 4.44 4.70 9.48
N SER A 83 5.48 5.54 9.59
CA SER A 83 6.17 6.10 8.42
C SER A 83 7.02 5.04 7.72
N ALA A 84 7.57 4.06 8.43
CA ALA A 84 8.35 2.97 7.85
C ALA A 84 7.46 2.03 7.01
N ARG A 85 6.26 1.67 7.47
CA ARG A 85 5.28 0.87 6.71
C ARG A 85 4.71 1.63 5.52
N ARG A 86 4.44 2.93 5.66
CA ARG A 86 4.03 3.76 4.52
C ARG A 86 5.08 3.73 3.42
N ARG A 87 6.36 3.91 3.76
CA ARG A 87 7.47 3.79 2.79
C ARG A 87 7.56 2.41 2.16
N ALA A 88 7.31 1.35 2.93
CA ALA A 88 7.27 -0.01 2.41
C ALA A 88 6.20 -0.15 1.31
N ARG A 89 5.01 0.41 1.50
CA ARG A 89 3.96 0.44 0.48
C ARG A 89 4.35 1.28 -0.74
N GLU A 90 4.97 2.45 -0.52
CA GLU A 90 5.47 3.31 -1.60
C GLU A 90 6.49 2.57 -2.47
N PHE A 91 7.47 1.90 -1.87
CA PHE A 91 8.45 1.10 -2.61
C PHE A 91 7.86 -0.16 -3.24
N ALA A 92 6.94 -0.85 -2.57
CA ALA A 92 6.25 -2.00 -3.15
C ALA A 92 5.42 -1.62 -4.38
N MET A 93 4.70 -0.50 -4.32
CA MET A 93 3.95 0.03 -5.46
C MET A 93 4.90 0.40 -6.61
N GLN A 94 6.04 1.05 -6.35
CA GLN A 94 7.03 1.35 -7.36
C GLN A 94 7.62 0.08 -7.99
N GLY A 95 7.86 -0.97 -7.19
CA GLY A 95 8.33 -2.26 -7.69
C GLY A 95 7.31 -2.97 -8.56
N LEU A 96 6.05 -2.99 -8.16
CA LEU A 96 4.95 -3.53 -8.97
C LEU A 96 4.74 -2.73 -10.25
N TYR A 97 4.86 -1.40 -10.20
CA TYR A 97 4.85 -0.55 -11.38
C TYR A 97 5.96 -0.94 -12.36
N GLN A 98 7.20 -1.08 -11.89
CA GLN A 98 8.32 -1.52 -12.73
C GLN A 98 8.03 -2.89 -13.35
N TRP A 99 7.54 -3.85 -12.57
CA TRP A 99 7.19 -5.16 -13.08
C TRP A 99 6.07 -5.11 -14.14
N LEU A 100 5.04 -4.29 -13.94
CA LEU A 100 3.95 -4.13 -14.92
C LEU A 100 4.47 -3.59 -16.26
N VAL A 101 5.45 -2.69 -16.23
CA VAL A 101 5.98 -2.03 -17.42
C VAL A 101 7.08 -2.86 -18.09
N SER A 102 8.06 -3.38 -17.31
CA SER A 102 9.26 -4.03 -17.85
C SER A 102 9.19 -5.56 -17.86
N ARG A 103 8.34 -6.16 -17.00
CA ARG A 103 8.29 -7.61 -16.76
C ARG A 103 9.62 -8.18 -16.25
N GLU A 104 10.40 -7.34 -15.62
CA GLU A 104 11.68 -7.71 -15.03
C GLU A 104 11.49 -8.64 -13.82
N ASP A 105 12.54 -9.42 -13.49
CA ASP A 105 12.51 -10.31 -12.32
C ASP A 105 12.34 -9.53 -11.01
N ALA A 106 11.51 -10.08 -10.11
CA ALA A 106 11.20 -9.44 -8.82
C ALA A 106 12.43 -9.21 -7.94
N GLY A 107 13.44 -10.10 -8.02
CA GLY A 107 14.69 -9.97 -7.27
C GLY A 107 15.56 -8.84 -7.81
N ALA A 108 15.60 -8.66 -9.13
CA ALA A 108 16.30 -7.55 -9.77
C ALA A 108 15.66 -6.21 -9.41
N ILE A 109 14.32 -6.14 -9.46
CA ILE A 109 13.54 -4.96 -9.01
C ILE A 109 13.81 -4.65 -7.53
N GLU A 110 13.78 -5.66 -6.65
CA GLU A 110 14.11 -5.47 -5.24
C GLU A 110 15.52 -4.93 -5.05
N ALA A 111 16.52 -5.49 -5.76
CA ALA A 111 17.90 -5.06 -5.67
C ALA A 111 18.05 -3.58 -6.06
N HIS A 112 17.42 -3.17 -7.16
CA HIS A 112 17.40 -1.78 -7.62
C HIS A 112 16.76 -0.83 -6.60
N LEU A 113 15.59 -1.19 -6.06
CA LEU A 113 14.88 -0.37 -5.09
C LEU A 113 15.63 -0.21 -3.76
N ARG A 114 16.45 -1.19 -3.37
CA ARG A 114 17.29 -1.11 -2.18
C ARG A 114 18.35 -0.01 -2.24
N GLU A 115 18.77 0.37 -3.44
CA GLU A 115 19.72 1.45 -3.67
C GLU A 115 19.05 2.83 -3.68
N SER A 116 17.71 2.86 -3.70
CA SER A 116 16.96 4.10 -3.79
C SER A 116 17.03 4.92 -2.49
N PRO A 117 17.09 6.26 -2.58
CA PRO A 117 17.14 7.13 -1.41
C PRO A 117 15.94 6.92 -0.48
N GLY A 118 16.23 6.70 0.81
CA GLY A 118 15.19 6.54 1.83
C GLY A 118 14.68 5.12 2.03
N PHE A 119 15.19 4.14 1.28
CA PHE A 119 14.88 2.72 1.48
C PHE A 119 15.38 2.21 2.85
N ASP A 120 16.46 2.78 3.38
CA ASP A 120 16.99 2.51 4.72
C ASP A 120 15.97 2.74 5.85
N ARG A 121 15.00 3.63 5.61
CA ARG A 121 13.93 4.00 6.55
C ARG A 121 12.62 3.25 6.34
N CYS A 122 12.56 2.33 5.37
CA CYS A 122 11.40 1.52 5.12
C CYS A 122 11.36 0.27 6.02
N ASP A 123 10.16 -0.25 6.27
CA ASP A 123 9.97 -1.58 6.85
C ASP A 123 10.26 -2.63 5.76
N ARG A 124 11.49 -3.15 5.77
CA ARG A 124 11.99 -4.06 4.73
C ARG A 124 11.24 -5.39 4.70
N ALA A 125 10.78 -5.89 5.86
CA ALA A 125 10.03 -7.12 5.91
C ALA A 125 8.67 -6.94 5.22
N HIS A 126 7.95 -5.91 5.61
CA HIS A 126 6.66 -5.55 5.01
C HIS A 126 6.77 -5.22 3.52
N PHE A 127 7.81 -4.52 3.10
CA PHE A 127 8.10 -4.27 1.67
C PHE A 127 8.23 -5.56 0.87
N ARG A 128 9.03 -6.52 1.36
CA ARG A 128 9.26 -7.81 0.66
C ARG A 128 7.99 -8.64 0.59
N GLU A 129 7.22 -8.68 1.67
CA GLU A 129 5.92 -9.35 1.70
C GLU A 129 4.97 -8.76 0.67
N LEU A 130 4.87 -7.43 0.59
CA LEU A 130 4.00 -6.76 -0.39
C LEU A 130 4.48 -7.00 -1.82
N LEU A 131 5.79 -6.84 -2.12
CA LEU A 131 6.30 -6.97 -3.48
C LEU A 131 6.20 -8.43 -3.97
N HIS A 132 6.88 -9.34 -3.28
CA HIS A 132 6.94 -10.74 -3.72
C HIS A 132 5.62 -11.48 -3.52
N GLY A 133 4.90 -11.18 -2.45
CA GLY A 133 3.60 -11.78 -2.19
C GLY A 133 2.55 -11.37 -3.22
N ALA A 134 2.49 -10.09 -3.59
CA ALA A 134 1.58 -9.62 -4.63
C ALA A 134 1.92 -10.21 -6.00
N LEU A 135 3.21 -10.29 -6.35
CA LEU A 135 3.65 -10.92 -7.61
C LEU A 135 3.35 -12.42 -7.65
N GLY A 136 3.53 -13.11 -6.52
CA GLY A 136 3.21 -14.55 -6.42
C GLY A 136 1.72 -14.88 -6.46
N ALA A 137 0.86 -13.89 -6.19
CA ALA A 137 -0.60 -14.05 -6.13
C ALA A 137 -1.33 -13.18 -7.18
N VAL A 138 -0.64 -12.72 -8.22
CA VAL A 138 -1.16 -11.70 -9.15
C VAL A 138 -2.47 -12.10 -9.80
N ASP A 139 -2.62 -13.36 -10.21
CA ASP A 139 -3.85 -13.86 -10.86
C ASP A 139 -5.02 -13.93 -9.87
N GLU A 140 -4.75 -14.35 -8.64
CA GLU A 140 -5.72 -14.35 -7.53
C GLU A 140 -6.21 -12.94 -7.22
N LEU A 141 -5.27 -11.98 -7.15
CA LEU A 141 -5.58 -10.58 -6.90
C LEU A 141 -6.38 -9.97 -8.05
N HIS A 142 -6.04 -10.26 -9.30
CA HIS A 142 -6.83 -9.83 -10.46
C HIS A 142 -8.26 -10.37 -10.40
N ALA A 143 -8.45 -11.65 -10.09
CA ALA A 143 -9.76 -12.23 -9.94
C ALA A 143 -10.57 -11.57 -8.82
N ALA A 144 -9.93 -11.18 -7.73
CA ALA A 144 -10.56 -10.47 -6.62
C ALA A 144 -10.93 -9.01 -6.98
N ILE A 145 -10.09 -8.32 -7.75
CA ILE A 145 -10.27 -6.91 -8.12
C ILE A 145 -11.32 -6.75 -9.25
N ALA A 146 -11.28 -7.61 -10.25
CA ALA A 146 -12.07 -7.48 -11.49
C ALA A 146 -13.58 -7.23 -11.28
N PRO A 147 -14.29 -7.88 -10.33
CA PRO A 147 -15.72 -7.64 -10.11
C PRO A 147 -16.07 -6.24 -9.61
N HIS A 148 -15.07 -5.50 -9.12
CA HIS A 148 -15.24 -4.19 -8.48
C HIS A 148 -14.77 -3.03 -9.38
N LEU A 149 -14.30 -3.33 -10.58
CA LEU A 149 -13.86 -2.32 -11.55
C LEU A 149 -15.00 -1.93 -12.49
N ASP A 150 -14.97 -0.69 -12.95
CA ASP A 150 -15.82 -0.13 -14.01
C ASP A 150 -15.25 -0.39 -15.42
N ARG A 151 -14.02 -0.92 -15.48
CA ARG A 151 -13.25 -1.22 -16.70
C ARG A 151 -12.43 -2.50 -16.48
N ARG A 152 -11.80 -2.99 -17.54
CA ARG A 152 -10.96 -4.18 -17.46
C ARG A 152 -9.66 -3.89 -16.73
N VAL A 153 -9.06 -4.92 -16.10
CA VAL A 153 -7.77 -4.80 -15.39
C VAL A 153 -6.64 -4.31 -16.31
N ASP A 154 -6.66 -4.72 -17.59
CA ASP A 154 -5.65 -4.32 -18.58
C ASP A 154 -5.84 -2.89 -19.12
N GLU A 155 -6.95 -2.24 -18.82
CA GLU A 155 -7.23 -0.84 -19.12
C GLU A 155 -6.80 0.13 -17.99
N LEU A 156 -6.39 -0.42 -16.85
CA LEU A 156 -5.89 0.40 -15.75
C LEU A 156 -4.52 1.00 -16.09
N SER A 157 -4.28 2.23 -15.64
CA SER A 157 -2.92 2.76 -15.68
C SER A 157 -1.99 1.92 -14.79
N PRO A 158 -0.70 1.80 -15.11
CA PRO A 158 0.23 0.98 -14.31
C PRO A 158 0.29 1.41 -12.83
N VAL A 159 0.07 2.68 -12.52
CA VAL A 159 0.04 3.20 -11.14
C VAL A 159 -1.21 2.74 -10.40
N GLU A 160 -2.39 2.88 -11.04
CA GLU A 160 -3.65 2.39 -10.47
C GLU A 160 -3.59 0.90 -10.21
N HIS A 161 -3.11 0.15 -11.21
CA HIS A 161 -2.97 -1.30 -11.14
C HIS A 161 -2.04 -1.73 -9.99
N ALA A 162 -0.83 -1.15 -9.90
CA ALA A 162 0.11 -1.42 -8.82
C ALA A 162 -0.47 -1.08 -7.44
N THR A 163 -1.16 0.05 -7.32
CA THR A 163 -1.81 0.47 -6.07
C THR A 163 -2.91 -0.50 -5.63
N LEU A 164 -3.73 -0.96 -6.58
CA LEU A 164 -4.77 -1.96 -6.31
C LEU A 164 -4.17 -3.30 -5.89
N LEU A 165 -3.09 -3.76 -6.54
CA LEU A 165 -2.40 -4.99 -6.16
C LEU A 165 -1.87 -4.92 -4.72
N VAL A 166 -1.19 -3.81 -4.33
CA VAL A 166 -0.70 -3.60 -2.96
C VAL A 166 -1.85 -3.64 -1.96
N GLY A 167 -2.89 -2.84 -2.20
CA GLY A 167 -4.02 -2.73 -1.28
C GLY A 167 -4.80 -4.04 -1.13
N THR A 168 -5.09 -4.72 -2.23
CA THR A 168 -5.83 -5.99 -2.21
C THR A 168 -5.01 -7.09 -1.53
N PHE A 169 -3.70 -7.17 -1.82
CA PHE A 169 -2.82 -8.12 -1.15
C PHE A 169 -2.77 -7.86 0.36
N GLU A 170 -2.59 -6.62 0.77
CA GLU A 170 -2.54 -6.26 2.19
C GLU A 170 -3.87 -6.57 2.91
N MET A 171 -5.01 -6.29 2.30
CA MET A 171 -6.32 -6.66 2.86
C MET A 171 -6.51 -8.17 2.98
N ALA A 172 -6.03 -8.94 2.00
CA ALA A 172 -6.22 -10.38 1.97
C ALA A 172 -5.26 -11.14 2.91
N ARG A 173 -4.03 -10.66 3.08
CA ARG A 173 -2.96 -11.40 3.77
C ARG A 173 -2.54 -10.81 5.12
N HIS A 174 -2.95 -9.57 5.43
CA HIS A 174 -2.61 -8.87 6.67
C HIS A 174 -3.86 -8.46 7.48
N PRO A 175 -4.63 -9.43 8.01
CA PRO A 175 -5.87 -9.15 8.76
C PRO A 175 -5.62 -8.35 10.04
N GLU A 176 -4.38 -8.30 10.54
CA GLU A 176 -3.96 -7.48 11.66
C GLU A 176 -3.95 -5.97 11.33
N ILE A 177 -3.96 -5.61 10.05
CA ILE A 177 -4.03 -4.21 9.60
C ILE A 177 -5.51 -3.87 9.33
N PRO A 178 -6.09 -2.89 10.06
CA PRO A 178 -7.48 -2.52 9.81
C PRO A 178 -7.70 -2.09 8.34
N TYR A 179 -8.74 -2.61 7.70
CA TYR A 179 -9.05 -2.32 6.29
C TYR A 179 -9.13 -0.83 5.97
N ARG A 180 -9.61 -0.01 6.92
CA ARG A 180 -9.66 1.46 6.77
C ARG A 180 -8.27 2.08 6.61
N VAL A 181 -7.27 1.51 7.26
CA VAL A 181 -5.88 1.96 7.13
C VAL A 181 -5.38 1.61 5.74
N VAL A 182 -5.61 0.37 5.27
CA VAL A 182 -5.20 -0.07 3.94
C VAL A 182 -5.81 0.81 2.85
N ILE A 183 -7.12 1.06 2.92
CA ILE A 183 -7.82 1.92 1.96
C ILE A 183 -7.24 3.35 1.97
N ASN A 184 -7.07 3.95 3.15
CA ASN A 184 -6.52 5.30 3.25
C ASN A 184 -5.10 5.39 2.68
N GLU A 185 -4.24 4.42 2.98
CA GLU A 185 -2.88 4.38 2.44
C GLU A 185 -2.88 4.18 0.91
N ALA A 186 -3.76 3.32 0.37
CA ALA A 186 -3.92 3.14 -1.07
C ALA A 186 -4.38 4.43 -1.77
N VAL A 187 -5.33 5.17 -1.17
CA VAL A 187 -5.77 6.47 -1.68
C VAL A 187 -4.63 7.49 -1.66
N GLU A 188 -3.82 7.51 -0.59
CA GLU A 188 -2.66 8.42 -0.52
C GLU A 188 -1.58 8.05 -1.54
N LEU A 189 -1.36 6.76 -1.82
CA LEU A 189 -0.48 6.31 -2.91
C LEU A 189 -1.01 6.79 -4.27
N ALA A 190 -2.30 6.58 -4.54
CA ALA A 190 -2.91 7.02 -5.79
C ALA A 190 -2.79 8.54 -6.00
N LYS A 191 -2.97 9.34 -4.93
CA LYS A 191 -2.79 10.80 -4.99
C LYS A 191 -1.33 11.23 -5.20
N ALA A 192 -0.39 10.48 -4.63
CA ALA A 192 1.03 10.83 -4.70
C ALA A 192 1.67 10.48 -6.05
N PHE A 193 1.19 9.46 -6.73
CA PHE A 193 1.81 8.87 -7.93
C PHE A 193 0.88 8.80 -9.14
N GLY A 194 -0.44 8.85 -8.95
CA GLY A 194 -1.43 8.90 -10.01
C GLY A 194 -1.72 10.34 -10.37
N GLY A 195 -1.09 10.85 -11.44
CA GLY A 195 -1.22 12.25 -11.91
C GLY A 195 -2.59 12.59 -12.45
#